data_0ed769791aa93fd1101feb201b64e42a
#
_entry.id   0ed769791aa93fd1101feb201b64e42a
#
_cell.length_a   1.000
_cell.length_b   1.000
_cell.length_c   1.000
_cell.angle_alpha   90.00
_cell.angle_beta   90.00
_cell.angle_gamma   90.00
#
_symmetry.space_group_name_H-M   'P 1'
#
loop_
_entity.id
_entity.type
_entity.pdbx_description
1 polymer ?
#
loop_
_entity_poly.entity_id
_entity_poly.type
_entity_poly.pdbx_seq_one_letter_code
_entity_poly.pdbx_strand_id
1 'polypeptide(L)'
;MQLQSRSTIRSSKIIGLIPARWQSSRFEGKPLKLINGKPMIERVYNQCSLVESLDKVIVLTDDDRIQEFCEENSIPYLRVDDDCETGTDRCAKAIESIEADFFVNIQGDEPVIDPGSIDFLIKNFLGNDSSANVFPSCLLYTSDAADDSLRVDL
;
A
#
# COMPACT_ATOMS: atom_id res chain seq x y z
N MET A 1 31.53 -0.17 -13.68
CA MET A 1 30.68 -1.29 -13.26
C MET A 1 29.49 -0.90 -12.34
N GLN A 2 29.22 0.39 -12.13
CA GLN A 2 28.13 0.88 -11.28
C GLN A 2 26.91 1.43 -12.04
N LEU A 3 26.88 1.35 -13.38
CA LEU A 3 25.78 1.92 -14.20
C LEU A 3 24.63 0.94 -14.47
N GLN A 4 24.77 -0.34 -14.18
CA GLN A 4 23.73 -1.33 -14.46
C GLN A 4 22.62 -1.41 -13.37
N SER A 5 22.90 -1.02 -12.11
CA SER A 5 21.91 -1.06 -11.05
C SER A 5 20.86 0.05 -11.14
N ARG A 6 21.23 1.21 -11.70
CA ARG A 6 20.30 2.35 -11.82
C ARG A 6 19.26 2.20 -12.96
N SER A 7 19.57 1.44 -14.01
CA SER A 7 18.62 1.21 -15.11
C SER A 7 17.58 0.14 -14.76
N THR A 8 17.93 -0.82 -13.89
CA THR A 8 17.02 -1.90 -13.48
C THR A 8 15.94 -1.38 -12.54
N ILE A 9 16.27 -0.43 -11.65
CA ILE A 9 15.32 0.16 -10.69
C ILE A 9 14.22 0.98 -11.41
N ARG A 10 14.55 1.65 -12.53
CA ARG A 10 13.58 2.44 -13.31
C ARG A 10 12.58 1.61 -14.11
N SER A 11 12.83 0.33 -14.31
CA SER A 11 11.94 -0.56 -15.07
C SER A 11 11.03 -1.41 -14.19
N SER A 12 11.22 -1.41 -12.86
CA SER A 12 10.41 -2.19 -11.93
C SER A 12 9.06 -1.52 -11.67
N LYS A 13 8.00 -2.31 -11.77
CA LYS A 13 6.63 -1.86 -11.48
C LYS A 13 6.34 -1.99 -9.99
N ILE A 14 6.02 -0.87 -9.35
CA ILE A 14 5.81 -0.78 -7.90
C ILE A 14 4.40 -0.26 -7.62
N ILE A 15 3.63 -1.04 -6.85
CA ILE A 15 2.24 -0.71 -6.53
C ILE A 15 2.06 -0.53 -5.03
N GLY A 16 1.45 0.61 -4.65
CA GLY A 16 0.99 0.85 -3.28
C GLY A 16 -0.37 0.20 -3.02
N LEU A 17 -0.50 -0.53 -1.92
CA LEU A 17 -1.72 -1.19 -1.48
C LEU A 17 -2.19 -0.57 -0.17
N ILE A 18 -3.45 -0.11 -0.13
CA ILE A 18 -4.06 0.50 1.06
C ILE A 18 -5.22 -0.39 1.50
N PRO A 19 -5.02 -1.31 2.47
CA PRO A 19 -6.12 -2.11 3.00
C PRO A 19 -7.10 -1.23 3.78
N ALA A 20 -8.40 -1.36 3.47
CA ALA A 20 -9.48 -0.61 4.08
C ALA A 20 -10.63 -1.54 4.46
N ARG A 21 -10.80 -1.80 5.76
CA ARG A 21 -11.89 -2.62 6.31
C ARG A 21 -12.95 -1.75 6.94
N TRP A 22 -14.21 -2.15 6.77
CA TRP A 22 -15.31 -1.51 7.48
C TRP A 22 -15.33 -1.89 8.96
N GLN A 23 -15.24 -3.18 9.23
CA GLN A 23 -15.24 -3.69 10.59
C GLN A 23 -13.86 -3.50 11.24
N SER A 24 -13.84 -2.81 12.33
CA SER A 24 -12.71 -2.66 13.22
C SER A 24 -13.21 -2.81 14.64
N SER A 25 -12.48 -3.51 15.50
CA SER A 25 -12.88 -3.80 16.90
C SER A 25 -13.12 -2.54 17.75
N ARG A 26 -12.60 -1.39 17.33
CA ARG A 26 -12.67 -0.12 18.07
C ARG A 26 -13.47 0.96 17.37
N PHE A 27 -13.57 0.93 16.05
CA PHE A 27 -14.15 2.04 15.29
C PHE A 27 -14.67 1.57 13.93
N GLU A 28 -15.93 1.21 13.88
CA GLU A 28 -16.61 0.78 12.65
C GLU A 28 -16.67 1.92 11.62
N GLY A 29 -16.41 1.60 10.35
CA GLY A 29 -16.44 2.55 9.25
C GLY A 29 -15.33 3.59 9.26
N LYS A 30 -14.23 3.34 9.97
CA LYS A 30 -13.08 4.24 10.08
C LYS A 30 -12.58 4.80 8.73
N PRO A 31 -12.46 4.01 7.65
CA PRO A 31 -11.99 4.54 6.37
C PRO A 31 -12.83 5.68 5.79
N LEU A 32 -14.14 5.69 6.04
CA LEU A 32 -15.05 6.72 5.56
C LEU A 32 -15.34 7.84 6.57
N LYS A 33 -14.70 7.83 7.75
CA LYS A 33 -14.84 8.92 8.71
C LYS A 33 -14.18 10.20 8.20
N LEU A 34 -14.90 11.30 8.38
CA LEU A 34 -14.45 12.61 7.92
C LEU A 34 -13.38 13.19 8.85
N ILE A 35 -12.29 13.62 8.25
CA ILE A 35 -11.26 14.45 8.87
C ILE A 35 -11.22 15.77 8.11
N ASN A 36 -11.66 16.85 8.73
CA ASN A 36 -11.80 18.14 8.08
C ASN A 36 -12.53 18.05 6.72
N GLY A 37 -13.71 17.40 6.72
CA GLY A 37 -14.60 17.31 5.56
C GLY A 37 -14.22 16.30 4.49
N LYS A 38 -13.12 15.52 4.65
CA LYS A 38 -12.73 14.48 3.73
C LYS A 38 -12.57 13.12 4.43
N PRO A 39 -13.05 12.02 3.83
CA PRO A 39 -12.85 10.70 4.38
C PRO A 39 -11.39 10.36 4.60
N MET A 40 -11.10 9.59 5.65
CA MET A 40 -9.74 9.17 5.97
C MET A 40 -9.04 8.48 4.80
N ILE A 41 -9.73 7.55 4.12
CA ILE A 41 -9.16 6.80 3.00
C ILE A 41 -8.80 7.71 1.81
N GLU A 42 -9.59 8.76 1.56
CA GLU A 42 -9.27 9.75 0.52
C GLU A 42 -7.98 10.51 0.84
N ARG A 43 -7.79 10.86 2.11
CA ARG A 43 -6.57 11.55 2.54
C ARG A 43 -5.33 10.67 2.39
N VAL A 44 -5.41 9.42 2.81
CA VAL A 44 -4.32 8.44 2.64
C VAL A 44 -4.02 8.24 1.16
N TYR A 45 -5.04 8.01 0.34
CA TYR A 45 -4.87 7.84 -1.10
C TYR A 45 -4.21 9.05 -1.76
N ASN A 46 -4.66 10.27 -1.44
CA ASN A 46 -4.11 11.49 -2.00
C ASN A 46 -2.63 11.68 -1.63
N GLN A 47 -2.24 11.38 -0.39
CA GLN A 47 -0.83 11.41 0.02
C GLN A 47 0.01 10.37 -0.72
N CYS A 48 -0.49 9.14 -0.84
CA CYS A 48 0.19 8.06 -1.57
C CYS A 48 0.33 8.36 -3.06
N SER A 49 -0.62 9.08 -3.65
CA SER A 49 -0.58 9.48 -5.06
C SER A 49 0.53 10.50 -5.38
N LEU A 50 1.10 11.14 -4.37
CA LEU A 50 2.25 12.05 -4.49
C LEU A 50 3.60 11.31 -4.45
N VAL A 51 3.61 10.01 -4.16
CA VAL A 51 4.83 9.21 -4.11
C VAL A 51 5.34 8.94 -5.52
N GLU A 52 6.50 9.47 -5.85
CA GLU A 52 7.07 9.38 -7.21
C GLU A 52 7.50 7.97 -7.59
N SER A 53 7.89 7.15 -6.61
CA SER A 53 8.36 5.78 -6.83
C SER A 53 7.22 4.77 -7.03
N LEU A 54 5.96 5.15 -6.81
CA LEU A 54 4.80 4.28 -7.03
C LEU A 54 4.21 4.50 -8.43
N ASP A 55 4.02 3.42 -9.18
CA ASP A 55 3.35 3.46 -10.49
C ASP A 55 1.83 3.55 -10.35
N LYS A 56 1.29 2.98 -9.27
CA LYS A 56 -0.14 2.99 -8.98
C LYS A 56 -0.40 2.79 -7.49
N VAL A 57 -1.52 3.32 -7.01
CA VAL A 57 -2.04 3.08 -5.67
C VAL A 57 -3.43 2.45 -5.77
N ILE A 58 -3.66 1.38 -5.02
CA ILE A 58 -4.92 0.61 -5.06
C ILE A 58 -5.45 0.43 -3.63
N VAL A 59 -6.71 0.79 -3.42
CA VAL A 59 -7.43 0.50 -2.17
C VAL A 59 -7.94 -0.94 -2.21
N LEU A 60 -7.74 -1.68 -1.13
CA LEU A 60 -8.20 -3.07 -0.99
C LEU A 60 -9.35 -3.12 0.01
N THR A 61 -10.51 -3.60 -0.42
CA THR A 61 -11.69 -3.67 0.47
C THR A 61 -12.58 -4.86 0.17
N ASP A 62 -13.37 -5.27 1.15
CA ASP A 62 -14.47 -6.25 1.05
C ASP A 62 -15.84 -5.60 1.30
N ASP A 63 -15.88 -4.30 1.52
CA ASP A 63 -17.09 -3.58 1.91
C ASP A 63 -17.67 -2.74 0.76
N ASP A 64 -18.96 -2.90 0.51
CA ASP A 64 -19.66 -2.22 -0.59
C ASP A 64 -19.62 -0.69 -0.46
N ARG A 65 -19.69 -0.15 0.75
CA ARG A 65 -19.68 1.30 0.99
C ARG A 65 -18.34 1.93 0.66
N ILE A 66 -17.23 1.23 0.96
CA ILE A 66 -15.88 1.68 0.62
C ILE A 66 -15.67 1.56 -0.89
N GLN A 67 -16.15 0.47 -1.51
CA GLN A 67 -16.11 0.29 -2.95
C GLN A 67 -16.85 1.43 -3.66
N GLU A 68 -18.12 1.69 -3.29
CA GLU A 68 -18.95 2.75 -3.87
C GLU A 68 -18.28 4.12 -3.76
N PHE A 69 -17.71 4.44 -2.58
CA PHE A 69 -16.93 5.66 -2.40
C PHE A 69 -15.73 5.75 -3.36
N CYS A 70 -14.99 4.66 -3.54
CA CYS A 70 -13.85 4.64 -4.47
C CYS A 70 -14.31 4.84 -5.92
N GLU A 71 -15.42 4.23 -6.33
CA GLU A 71 -16.01 4.39 -7.67
C GLU A 71 -16.43 5.84 -7.92
N GLU A 72 -17.17 6.45 -7.00
CA GLU A 72 -17.63 7.84 -7.09
C GLU A 72 -16.49 8.85 -7.16
N ASN A 73 -15.36 8.56 -6.52
CA ASN A 73 -14.21 9.47 -6.46
C ASN A 73 -13.05 9.05 -7.40
N SER A 74 -13.29 8.10 -8.30
CA SER A 74 -12.27 7.61 -9.26
C SER A 74 -10.99 7.12 -8.58
N ILE A 75 -11.09 6.53 -7.39
CA ILE A 75 -9.99 5.92 -6.66
C ILE A 75 -9.86 4.47 -7.11
N PRO A 76 -8.69 4.03 -7.61
CA PRO A 76 -8.48 2.63 -7.96
C PRO A 76 -8.68 1.72 -6.74
N TYR A 77 -9.46 0.68 -6.90
CA TYR A 77 -9.70 -0.30 -5.84
C TYR A 77 -9.66 -1.73 -6.39
N LEU A 78 -9.46 -2.68 -5.51
CA LEU A 78 -9.63 -4.10 -5.77
C LEU A 78 -10.47 -4.70 -4.64
N ARG A 79 -11.48 -5.46 -5.02
CA ARG A 79 -12.29 -6.20 -4.07
C ARG A 79 -11.56 -7.48 -3.66
N VAL A 80 -11.41 -7.68 -2.36
CA VAL A 80 -10.80 -8.88 -1.75
C VAL A 80 -11.77 -9.41 -0.71
N ASP A 81 -12.64 -10.33 -1.14
CA ASP A 81 -13.74 -10.89 -0.32
C ASP A 81 -13.31 -12.06 0.57
N ASP A 82 -12.05 -12.46 0.51
CA ASP A 82 -11.50 -13.51 1.36
C ASP A 82 -11.55 -13.11 2.84
N ASP A 83 -11.72 -14.10 3.71
CA ASP A 83 -11.72 -13.93 5.15
C ASP A 83 -10.29 -13.54 5.63
N CYS A 84 -10.03 -12.25 5.68
CA CYS A 84 -8.75 -11.69 6.05
C CYS A 84 -8.82 -11.12 7.47
N GLU A 85 -8.04 -11.68 8.40
CA GLU A 85 -8.00 -11.20 9.78
C GLU A 85 -7.33 -9.83 9.90
N THR A 86 -6.30 -9.59 9.09
CA THR A 86 -5.50 -8.35 9.11
C THR A 86 -5.47 -7.66 7.76
N GLY A 87 -5.03 -6.38 7.75
CA GLY A 87 -4.76 -5.65 6.51
C GLY A 87 -3.61 -6.27 5.72
N THR A 88 -2.63 -6.86 6.41
CA THR A 88 -1.51 -7.59 5.81
C THR A 88 -1.99 -8.83 5.07
N ASP A 89 -2.93 -9.61 5.64
CA ASP A 89 -3.51 -10.78 4.97
C ASP A 89 -4.25 -10.37 3.70
N ARG A 90 -4.96 -9.24 3.74
CA ARG A 90 -5.65 -8.68 2.57
C ARG A 90 -4.67 -8.28 1.47
N CYS A 91 -3.55 -7.67 1.82
CA CYS A 91 -2.48 -7.38 0.87
C CYS A 91 -1.91 -8.66 0.25
N ALA A 92 -1.62 -9.68 1.05
CA ALA A 92 -1.10 -10.96 0.58
C ALA A 92 -2.04 -11.62 -0.44
N LYS A 93 -3.35 -11.58 -0.20
CA LYS A 93 -4.35 -12.07 -1.16
C LYS A 93 -4.42 -11.25 -2.44
N ALA A 94 -4.37 -9.92 -2.33
CA ALA A 94 -4.40 -9.03 -3.49
C ALA A 94 -3.21 -9.24 -4.43
N ILE A 95 -2.03 -9.50 -3.90
CA ILE A 95 -0.79 -9.72 -4.66
C ILE A 95 -0.94 -10.87 -5.67
N GLU A 96 -1.71 -11.91 -5.35
CA GLU A 96 -1.95 -13.06 -6.24
C GLU A 96 -2.64 -12.66 -7.57
N SER A 97 -3.37 -11.54 -7.59
CA SER A 97 -4.15 -11.08 -8.74
C SER A 97 -3.62 -9.80 -9.41
N ILE A 98 -2.55 -9.22 -8.89
CA ILE A 98 -1.98 -7.96 -9.40
C ILE A 98 -0.58 -8.23 -9.94
N GLU A 99 -0.33 -7.87 -11.20
CA GLU A 99 0.98 -7.98 -11.82
C GLU A 99 1.85 -6.76 -11.50
N ALA A 100 2.87 -6.95 -10.66
CA ALA A 100 3.89 -5.97 -10.33
C ALA A 100 5.15 -6.67 -9.79
N ASP A 101 6.28 -5.96 -9.76
CA ASP A 101 7.54 -6.48 -9.21
C ASP A 101 7.62 -6.30 -7.70
N PHE A 102 7.08 -5.18 -7.21
CA PHE A 102 7.07 -4.84 -5.78
C PHE A 102 5.73 -4.27 -5.35
N PHE A 103 5.39 -4.53 -4.09
CA PHE A 103 4.19 -4.02 -3.46
C PHE A 103 4.54 -3.32 -2.15
N VAL A 104 3.96 -2.16 -1.91
CA VAL A 104 4.10 -1.42 -0.65
C VAL A 104 2.77 -1.45 0.08
N ASN A 105 2.71 -2.11 1.23
CA ASN A 105 1.56 -2.08 2.11
C ASN A 105 1.57 -0.77 2.89
N ILE A 106 0.54 0.06 2.72
CA ILE A 106 0.40 1.37 3.37
C ILE A 106 -0.82 1.32 4.28
N GLN A 107 -0.63 1.64 5.55
CA GLN A 107 -1.73 1.63 6.51
C GLN A 107 -2.81 2.65 6.17
N GLY A 108 -4.06 2.20 6.08
CA GLY A 108 -5.21 3.04 5.72
C GLY A 108 -5.66 4.03 6.80
N ASP A 109 -4.99 4.06 7.95
CA ASP A 109 -5.27 4.94 9.08
C ASP A 109 -4.19 6.02 9.34
N GLU A 110 -3.37 6.28 8.34
CA GLU A 110 -2.30 7.30 8.37
C GLU A 110 -2.62 8.47 7.40
N PRO A 111 -3.61 9.32 7.74
CA PRO A 111 -4.10 10.36 6.81
C PRO A 111 -3.08 11.48 6.52
N VAL A 112 -2.02 11.55 7.32
CA VAL A 112 -0.92 12.52 7.18
C VAL A 112 0.41 11.84 6.84
N ILE A 113 0.36 10.63 6.28
CA ILE A 113 1.57 9.92 5.87
C ILE A 113 2.40 10.79 4.90
N ASP A 114 3.70 10.86 5.16
CA ASP A 114 4.58 11.67 4.32
C ASP A 114 5.01 10.92 3.06
N PRO A 115 4.68 11.43 1.86
CA PRO A 115 5.08 10.81 0.59
C PRO A 115 6.60 10.64 0.45
N GLY A 116 7.38 11.59 0.95
CA GLY A 116 8.84 11.53 0.92
C GLY A 116 9.41 10.37 1.73
N SER A 117 8.77 10.01 2.85
CA SER A 117 9.14 8.85 3.65
C SER A 117 8.91 7.53 2.92
N ILE A 118 7.82 7.44 2.17
CA ILE A 118 7.54 6.25 1.33
C ILE A 118 8.56 6.15 0.20
N ASP A 119 8.86 7.24 -0.50
CA ASP A 119 9.89 7.29 -1.55
C ASP A 119 11.26 6.89 -1.01
N PHE A 120 11.62 7.38 0.16
CA PHE A 120 12.87 7.04 0.82
C PHE A 120 12.95 5.54 1.14
N LEU A 121 11.88 4.96 1.69
CA LEU A 121 11.79 3.52 1.98
C LEU A 121 12.01 2.68 0.72
N ILE A 122 11.30 3.00 -0.36
CA ILE A 122 11.37 2.27 -1.63
C ILE A 122 12.78 2.37 -2.23
N LYS A 123 13.36 3.56 -2.28
CA LYS A 123 14.70 3.79 -2.85
C LYS A 123 15.80 3.06 -2.07
N ASN A 124 15.72 3.06 -0.75
CA ASN A 124 16.70 2.36 0.09
C ASN A 124 16.56 0.85 -0.03
N PHE A 125 15.35 0.32 -0.03
CA PHE A 125 15.12 -1.11 -0.22
C PHE A 125 15.67 -1.61 -1.56
N LEU A 126 15.38 -0.90 -2.65
CA LEU A 126 15.85 -1.26 -3.99
C LEU A 126 17.35 -1.00 -4.18
N GLY A 127 17.93 -0.10 -3.40
CA GLY A 127 19.35 0.23 -3.42
C GLY A 127 20.25 -0.72 -2.62
N ASN A 128 19.71 -1.75 -1.95
CA ASN A 128 20.43 -2.65 -1.03
C ASN A 128 21.13 -1.92 0.14
N ASP A 129 20.63 -0.77 0.55
CA ASP A 129 21.15 -0.07 1.71
C ASP A 129 20.47 -0.62 2.97
N SER A 130 21.18 -1.52 3.66
CA SER A 130 20.71 -2.23 4.86
C SER A 130 20.48 -1.31 6.08
N SER A 131 20.68 -0.01 5.92
CA SER A 131 20.51 1.00 6.99
C SER A 131 19.14 1.68 6.96
N ALA A 132 18.20 1.24 6.12
CA ALA A 132 16.87 1.81 6.07
C ALA A 132 16.14 1.60 7.40
N ASN A 133 15.94 2.68 8.14
CA ASN A 133 15.08 2.68 9.32
C ASN A 133 13.64 2.39 8.87
N VAL A 134 13.07 1.38 9.46
CA VAL A 134 11.72 0.93 9.21
C VAL A 134 10.72 1.96 9.67
N PHE A 135 9.80 2.31 8.78
CA PHE A 135 8.60 3.05 9.16
C PHE A 135 7.49 2.03 9.48
N PRO A 136 6.96 2.00 10.70
CA PRO A 136 5.97 1.01 11.11
C PRO A 136 4.68 1.04 10.29
N SER A 137 4.47 2.08 9.49
CA SER A 137 3.28 2.27 8.67
C SER A 137 3.37 1.69 7.24
N CYS A 138 4.53 1.17 6.82
CA CYS A 138 4.73 0.64 5.46
C CYS A 138 5.55 -0.65 5.48
N LEU A 139 5.08 -1.67 4.76
CA LEU A 139 5.79 -2.92 4.52
C LEU A 139 5.98 -3.11 3.01
N LEU A 140 7.14 -3.59 2.60
CA LEU A 140 7.45 -3.84 1.20
C LEU A 140 7.46 -5.36 0.93
N TYR A 141 6.84 -5.78 -0.18
CA TYR A 141 6.79 -7.17 -0.62
C TYR A 141 7.33 -7.31 -2.04
N THR A 142 7.88 -8.48 -2.35
CA THR A 142 8.20 -8.88 -3.72
C THR A 142 7.08 -9.74 -4.30
N SER A 143 6.99 -9.82 -5.64
CA SER A 143 6.01 -10.68 -6.32
C SER A 143 6.16 -12.17 -5.98
N ASP A 144 7.36 -12.59 -5.53
CA ASP A 144 7.66 -13.96 -5.12
C ASP A 144 7.32 -14.25 -3.65
N ALA A 145 6.71 -13.31 -2.94
CA ALA A 145 6.36 -13.41 -1.52
C ALA A 145 5.23 -14.41 -1.20
N ALA A 146 4.79 -15.22 -2.16
CA ALA A 146 4.03 -16.43 -1.89
C ALA A 146 4.82 -17.47 -1.06
N ASP A 147 6.14 -17.30 -0.94
CA ASP A 147 6.99 -18.04 -0.03
C ASP A 147 7.17 -17.24 1.28
N ASP A 148 6.67 -17.77 2.38
CA ASP A 148 6.73 -17.19 3.74
C ASP A 148 8.14 -16.83 4.22
N SER A 149 9.18 -17.23 3.49
CA SER A 149 10.60 -16.99 3.83
C SER A 149 11.10 -15.58 3.48
N LEU A 150 10.33 -14.78 2.71
CA LEU A 150 10.71 -13.45 2.25
C LEU A 150 9.90 -12.31 2.90
N ARG A 151 9.19 -12.59 3.99
CA ARG A 151 8.67 -11.52 4.85
C ARG A 151 9.85 -10.82 5.50
N VAL A 152 10.21 -9.69 4.96
CA VAL A 152 11.06 -8.74 5.69
C VAL A 152 10.13 -8.01 6.65
N ASP A 153 9.96 -8.57 7.85
CA ASP A 153 9.49 -7.82 9.00
C ASP A 153 10.56 -6.76 9.29
N LEU A 154 10.30 -5.59 8.79
CA LEU A 154 11.13 -4.42 9.03
C LEU A 154 10.61 -3.66 10.24
#